data_64db219f589082996b5d44e6c5f113c8
#
_entry.id   64db219f589082996b5d44e6c5f113c8
#
_cell.length_a   1.000
_cell.length_b   1.000
_cell.length_c   1.000
_cell.angle_alpha   90.00
_cell.angle_beta   90.00
_cell.angle_gamma   90.00
#
_symmetry.space_group_name_H-M   'P 1'
#
loop_
_entity.id
_entity.type
_entity.pdbx_description
1 polymer ?
#
loop_
_entity_poly.entity_id
_entity_poly.type
_entity_poly.pdbx_seq_one_letter_code
_entity_poly.pdbx_strand_id
1 'polypeptide(L)'
;MDALDDRVDRFLLGGAQEQLAAGHPVGHDLEGMDLFDEQWERNRELIESVLDERGDAIRLASDLAYEGEDGGRAEVAVEDIDEKREAYLDVGAATVDGYEPPIRESDAVFVKGALGVFEDERFADGTVGVLDAIAETDCFSGVGGGDTSRAIGMYGLSEDDFSHVSIAGGAYIRALTGEPLPAVEALEAAANR
;
A
#
# COMPACT_ATOMS: atom_id res chain seq x y z
N MET A 1 -9.35 7.45 -5.99
CA MET A 1 -8.39 8.56 -6.28
C MET A 1 -9.11 9.86 -6.54
N ASP A 2 -10.13 9.94 -7.39
CA ASP A 2 -10.83 11.21 -7.71
C ASP A 2 -11.27 12.03 -6.49
N ALA A 3 -11.79 11.37 -5.45
CA ALA A 3 -12.21 12.04 -4.21
C ALA A 3 -11.04 12.58 -3.35
N LEU A 4 -9.81 12.26 -3.70
CA LEU A 4 -8.58 12.68 -3.01
C LEU A 4 -7.73 13.64 -3.86
N ASP A 5 -8.13 13.95 -5.08
CA ASP A 5 -7.37 14.71 -6.08
C ASP A 5 -6.90 16.08 -5.59
N ASP A 6 -7.81 16.78 -4.91
CA ASP A 6 -7.52 18.11 -4.35
C ASP A 6 -6.81 18.06 -2.98
N ARG A 7 -6.45 16.86 -2.49
CA ARG A 7 -5.97 16.64 -1.11
C ARG A 7 -4.69 15.84 -1.01
N VAL A 8 -4.31 15.12 -2.06
CA VAL A 8 -3.15 14.23 -2.07
C VAL A 8 -2.30 14.54 -3.30
N ASP A 9 -1.08 14.97 -3.06
CA ASP A 9 -0.13 15.34 -4.12
C ASP A 9 0.53 14.11 -4.75
N ARG A 10 0.71 13.03 -3.98
CA ARG A 10 1.40 11.81 -4.44
C ARG A 10 0.78 10.55 -3.85
N PHE A 11 0.72 9.52 -4.68
CA PHE A 11 0.32 8.17 -4.32
C PHE A 11 1.52 7.23 -4.50
N LEU A 12 1.94 6.58 -3.42
CA LEU A 12 2.96 5.53 -3.44
C LEU A 12 2.24 4.19 -3.35
N LEU A 13 2.33 3.37 -4.37
CA LEU A 13 1.61 2.12 -4.44
C LEU A 13 2.48 0.95 -4.00
N GLY A 14 1.88 -0.01 -3.33
CA GLY A 14 2.51 -1.26 -2.90
C GLY A 14 1.50 -2.40 -2.78
N GLY A 15 1.99 -3.61 -2.63
CA GLY A 15 1.17 -4.80 -2.51
C GLY A 15 0.37 -5.12 -3.79
N ALA A 16 -0.76 -5.76 -3.65
CA ALA A 16 -1.58 -6.19 -4.79
C ALA A 16 -2.09 -5.02 -5.66
N GLN A 17 -2.25 -3.83 -5.12
CA GLN A 17 -2.71 -2.67 -5.90
C GLN A 17 -1.63 -2.12 -6.82
N GLU A 18 -0.38 -2.14 -6.37
CA GLU A 18 0.77 -1.78 -7.17
C GLU A 18 0.90 -2.72 -8.37
N GLN A 19 0.83 -4.01 -8.11
CA GLN A 19 0.95 -5.05 -9.11
C GLN A 19 -0.15 -4.96 -10.18
N LEU A 20 -1.39 -4.67 -9.75
CA LEU A 20 -2.48 -4.37 -10.68
C LEU A 20 -2.20 -3.12 -11.52
N ALA A 21 -1.72 -2.05 -10.91
CA ALA A 21 -1.45 -0.79 -11.60
C ALA A 21 -0.30 -0.92 -12.60
N ALA A 22 0.73 -1.70 -12.29
CA ALA A 22 1.85 -1.97 -13.18
C ALA A 22 1.48 -2.91 -14.36
N GLY A 23 0.30 -3.54 -14.33
CA GLY A 23 -0.12 -4.48 -15.37
C GLY A 23 0.67 -5.78 -15.38
N HIS A 24 1.45 -6.04 -14.33
CA HIS A 24 2.17 -7.29 -14.19
C HIS A 24 1.25 -8.35 -13.61
N PRO A 25 1.06 -9.49 -14.29
CA PRO A 25 0.36 -10.62 -13.74
C PRO A 25 1.18 -11.16 -12.58
N VAL A 26 0.81 -10.80 -11.38
CA VAL A 26 1.45 -11.32 -10.19
C VAL A 26 0.94 -12.70 -9.94
N GLY A 27 1.83 -13.63 -10.08
CA GLY A 27 1.57 -15.00 -9.71
C GLY A 27 1.55 -15.17 -8.19
N HIS A 28 0.51 -14.74 -7.53
CA HIS A 28 0.06 -15.47 -6.38
C HIS A 28 -0.60 -16.74 -6.90
N ASP A 29 0.19 -17.74 -7.19
CA ASP A 29 -0.29 -19.09 -7.35
C ASP A 29 -0.58 -19.68 -5.96
N LEU A 30 -1.47 -19.01 -5.25
CA LEU A 30 -2.20 -19.61 -4.16
C LEU A 30 -3.28 -20.44 -4.86
N GLU A 31 -3.13 -21.76 -4.82
CA GLU A 31 -3.99 -22.78 -5.39
C GLU A 31 -5.39 -22.28 -5.79
N GLY A 32 -5.62 -22.00 -7.08
CA GLY A 32 -6.94 -21.65 -7.62
C GLY A 32 -7.31 -20.17 -7.59
N MET A 33 -6.39 -19.24 -7.44
CA MET A 33 -6.68 -17.80 -7.52
C MET A 33 -6.35 -17.24 -8.91
N ASP A 34 -7.31 -17.36 -9.83
CA ASP A 34 -7.44 -16.49 -10.99
C ASP A 34 -7.80 -15.03 -10.58
N LEU A 35 -7.58 -14.70 -9.29
CA LEU A 35 -8.05 -13.45 -8.70
C LEU A 35 -7.39 -12.22 -9.33
N PHE A 36 -6.11 -12.33 -9.70
CA PHE A 36 -5.41 -11.26 -10.39
C PHE A 36 -5.98 -11.04 -11.79
N ASP A 37 -6.09 -12.09 -12.59
CA ASP A 37 -6.60 -12.01 -13.96
C ASP A 37 -8.04 -11.45 -13.96
N GLU A 38 -8.87 -11.91 -13.01
CA GLU A 38 -10.23 -11.40 -12.83
C GLU A 38 -10.28 -9.92 -12.41
N GLN A 39 -9.41 -9.51 -11.48
CA GLN A 39 -9.34 -8.12 -11.04
C GLN A 39 -8.72 -7.23 -12.12
N TRP A 40 -7.72 -7.69 -12.83
CA TRP A 40 -7.12 -6.99 -13.95
C TRP A 40 -8.13 -6.75 -15.07
N GLU A 41 -8.77 -7.80 -15.58
CA GLU A 41 -9.80 -7.71 -16.63
C GLU A 41 -10.95 -6.77 -16.23
N ARG A 42 -11.32 -6.79 -14.95
CA ARG A 42 -12.42 -5.96 -14.42
C ARG A 42 -12.08 -4.49 -14.28
N ASN A 43 -10.83 -4.17 -13.96
CA ASN A 43 -10.41 -2.82 -13.59
C ASN A 43 -9.46 -2.20 -14.61
N ARG A 44 -9.03 -2.91 -15.63
CA ARG A 44 -8.01 -2.49 -16.59
C ARG A 44 -8.29 -1.10 -17.18
N GLU A 45 -9.47 -0.87 -17.72
CA GLU A 45 -9.82 0.42 -18.32
C GLU A 45 -9.75 1.57 -17.32
N LEU A 46 -10.16 1.31 -16.06
CA LEU A 46 -10.07 2.30 -14.98
C LEU A 46 -8.62 2.55 -14.59
N ILE A 47 -7.80 1.50 -14.48
CA ILE A 47 -6.38 1.62 -14.13
C ILE A 47 -5.63 2.40 -15.21
N GLU A 48 -5.82 2.03 -16.48
CA GLU A 48 -5.22 2.72 -17.63
C GLU A 48 -5.62 4.21 -17.65
N SER A 49 -6.89 4.53 -17.44
CA SER A 49 -7.39 5.92 -17.37
C SER A 49 -6.76 6.70 -16.22
N VAL A 50 -6.66 6.12 -15.03
CA VAL A 50 -6.06 6.77 -13.87
C VAL A 50 -4.56 7.01 -14.07
N LEU A 51 -3.83 6.07 -14.66
CA LEU A 51 -2.42 6.22 -14.95
C LEU A 51 -2.18 7.26 -16.07
N ASP A 52 -3.02 7.32 -17.08
CA ASP A 52 -2.94 8.32 -18.15
C ASP A 52 -3.22 9.73 -17.63
N GLU A 53 -4.22 9.89 -16.75
CA GLU A 53 -4.63 11.20 -16.24
C GLU A 53 -3.71 11.70 -15.10
N ARG A 54 -3.08 10.80 -14.32
CA ARG A 54 -2.40 11.11 -13.05
C ARG A 54 -1.06 10.40 -12.87
N GLY A 55 -0.49 9.84 -13.92
CA GLY A 55 0.77 9.08 -13.83
C GLY A 55 1.89 9.85 -13.11
N ASP A 56 1.94 11.18 -13.26
CA ASP A 56 2.94 12.03 -12.59
C ASP A 56 2.78 12.06 -11.06
N ALA A 57 1.56 11.83 -10.55
CA ALA A 57 1.25 11.79 -9.11
C ALA A 57 1.36 10.38 -8.52
N ILE A 58 1.45 9.34 -9.37
CA ILE A 58 1.48 7.94 -8.94
C ILE A 58 2.90 7.40 -9.08
N ARG A 59 3.44 6.85 -8.00
CA ARG A 59 4.67 6.07 -8.02
C ARG A 59 4.36 4.59 -7.88
N LEU A 60 4.81 3.84 -8.88
CA LEU A 60 4.84 2.38 -8.85
C LEU A 60 6.17 1.90 -8.29
N ALA A 61 6.21 0.64 -7.85
CA ALA A 61 7.45 0.00 -7.44
C ALA A 61 8.44 -0.06 -8.61
N SER A 62 9.72 0.08 -8.30
CA SER A 62 10.82 -0.08 -9.27
C SER A 62 11.40 -1.48 -9.25
N ASP A 63 11.19 -2.21 -8.17
CA ASP A 63 11.61 -3.59 -7.98
C ASP A 63 10.64 -4.35 -7.07
N LEU A 64 10.64 -5.65 -7.22
CA LEU A 64 9.77 -6.57 -6.47
C LEU A 64 10.61 -7.69 -5.85
N ALA A 65 10.15 -8.22 -4.73
CA ALA A 65 10.76 -9.33 -4.02
C ALA A 65 9.94 -10.62 -4.13
N TYR A 66 10.63 -11.73 -4.27
CA TYR A 66 10.05 -13.07 -4.44
C TYR A 66 10.91 -14.12 -3.72
N GLU A 67 10.39 -15.35 -3.60
CA GLU A 67 11.15 -16.47 -3.07
C GLU A 67 12.06 -17.06 -4.15
N GLY A 68 13.37 -16.94 -3.96
CA GLY A 68 14.37 -17.52 -4.83
C GLY A 68 14.46 -19.05 -4.74
N GLU A 69 15.23 -19.66 -5.63
CA GLU A 69 15.39 -21.14 -5.70
C GLU A 69 15.97 -21.76 -4.41
N ASP A 70 16.69 -21.00 -3.62
CA ASP A 70 17.24 -21.41 -2.32
C ASP A 70 16.27 -21.21 -1.15
N GLY A 71 15.06 -20.73 -1.41
CA GLY A 71 14.05 -20.39 -0.42
C GLY A 71 14.30 -19.08 0.31
N GLY A 72 15.32 -18.31 -0.07
CA GLY A 72 15.61 -16.98 0.43
C GLY A 72 14.84 -15.88 -0.32
N ARG A 73 14.90 -14.64 0.19
CA ARG A 73 14.43 -13.45 -0.52
C ARG A 73 15.36 -13.16 -1.71
N ALA A 74 14.78 -12.94 -2.86
CA ALA A 74 15.44 -12.40 -4.06
C ALA A 74 14.66 -11.21 -4.56
N GLU A 75 15.32 -10.31 -5.28
CA GLU A 75 14.70 -9.11 -5.83
C GLU A 75 14.97 -9.01 -7.33
N VAL A 76 14.05 -8.39 -8.05
CA VAL A 76 14.13 -8.16 -9.49
C VAL A 76 13.60 -6.77 -9.81
N ALA A 77 14.32 -6.02 -10.66
CA ALA A 77 13.82 -4.76 -11.18
C ALA A 77 12.57 -5.02 -12.04
N VAL A 78 11.58 -4.13 -11.95
CA VAL A 78 10.33 -4.30 -12.72
C VAL A 78 10.59 -4.39 -14.22
N GLU A 79 11.58 -3.66 -14.74
CA GLU A 79 11.99 -3.69 -16.15
C GLU A 79 12.64 -5.01 -16.61
N ASP A 80 13.12 -5.81 -15.65
CA ASP A 80 13.76 -7.11 -15.90
C ASP A 80 12.81 -8.30 -15.65
N ILE A 81 11.57 -8.03 -15.28
CA ILE A 81 10.55 -9.08 -15.09
C ILE A 81 10.26 -9.71 -16.45
N ASP A 82 10.63 -10.97 -16.58
CA ASP A 82 10.30 -11.77 -17.76
C ASP A 82 8.85 -12.36 -17.65
N GLU A 83 8.43 -13.08 -18.69
CA GLU A 83 7.11 -13.73 -18.71
C GLU A 83 6.96 -14.88 -17.68
N LYS A 84 8.02 -15.19 -16.91
CA LYS A 84 7.92 -16.15 -15.82
C LYS A 84 7.15 -15.51 -14.67
N ARG A 85 6.06 -16.15 -14.34
CA ARG A 85 5.19 -15.76 -13.24
C ARG A 85 5.81 -16.23 -11.93
N GLU A 86 6.60 -15.37 -11.31
CA GLU A 86 6.99 -15.53 -9.91
C GLU A 86 5.88 -14.92 -9.03
N ALA A 87 5.70 -15.49 -7.84
CA ALA A 87 4.86 -14.86 -6.83
C ALA A 87 5.67 -13.73 -6.17
N TYR A 88 5.37 -12.49 -6.50
CA TYR A 88 5.99 -11.35 -5.85
C TYR A 88 5.31 -11.10 -4.50
N LEU A 89 6.11 -11.16 -3.45
CA LEU A 89 5.65 -11.21 -2.07
C LEU A 89 5.88 -9.90 -1.32
N ASP A 90 6.69 -9.01 -1.88
CA ASP A 90 6.96 -7.67 -1.32
C ASP A 90 7.47 -6.74 -2.43
N VAL A 91 7.60 -5.46 -2.13
CA VAL A 91 8.41 -4.54 -2.94
C VAL A 91 9.89 -4.73 -2.61
N GLY A 92 10.78 -4.38 -3.54
CA GLY A 92 12.22 -4.46 -3.32
C GLY A 92 12.80 -3.25 -2.59
N ALA A 93 14.09 -3.34 -2.27
CA ALA A 93 14.82 -2.30 -1.55
C ALA A 93 14.91 -0.98 -2.32
N ALA A 94 15.07 -1.03 -3.64
CA ALA A 94 15.13 0.19 -4.46
C ALA A 94 13.78 0.95 -4.48
N THR A 95 12.66 0.23 -4.34
CA THR A 95 11.34 0.85 -4.18
C THR A 95 11.24 1.58 -2.85
N VAL A 96 11.66 0.97 -1.74
CA VAL A 96 11.66 1.59 -0.41
C VAL A 96 12.54 2.85 -0.42
N ASP A 97 13.76 2.75 -0.95
CA ASP A 97 14.68 3.88 -1.10
C ASP A 97 14.07 5.02 -1.94
N GLY A 98 13.31 4.66 -2.98
CA GLY A 98 12.60 5.62 -3.83
C GLY A 98 11.39 6.28 -3.17
N TYR A 99 10.77 5.62 -2.19
CA TYR A 99 9.61 6.15 -1.45
C TYR A 99 10.01 7.02 -0.27
N GLU A 100 11.18 6.82 0.32
CA GLU A 100 11.66 7.58 1.46
C GLU A 100 11.70 9.11 1.22
N PRO A 101 12.30 9.64 0.12
CA PRO A 101 12.36 11.08 -0.10
C PRO A 101 10.97 11.75 -0.15
N PRO A 102 9.98 11.29 -0.94
CA PRO A 102 8.66 11.92 -0.92
C PRO A 102 7.94 11.80 0.43
N ILE A 103 8.19 10.75 1.23
CA ILE A 103 7.67 10.62 2.58
C ILE A 103 8.28 11.72 3.46
N ARG A 104 9.60 11.87 3.46
CA ARG A 104 10.32 12.85 4.28
C ARG A 104 10.04 14.30 3.91
N GLU A 105 9.67 14.57 2.67
CA GLU A 105 9.33 15.91 2.16
C GLU A 105 7.86 16.29 2.37
N SER A 106 7.03 15.37 2.85
CA SER A 106 5.58 15.58 3.00
C SER A 106 5.23 16.28 4.32
N ASP A 107 4.24 17.17 4.29
CA ASP A 107 3.63 17.75 5.49
C ASP A 107 2.71 16.75 6.20
N ALA A 108 2.14 15.81 5.45
CA ALA A 108 1.29 14.75 5.97
C ALA A 108 1.43 13.48 5.12
N VAL A 109 1.48 12.34 5.78
CA VAL A 109 1.50 11.01 5.16
C VAL A 109 0.36 10.18 5.70
N PHE A 110 -0.30 9.47 4.81
CA PHE A 110 -1.30 8.48 5.17
C PHE A 110 -0.93 7.13 4.54
N VAL A 111 -0.81 6.10 5.39
CA VAL A 111 -0.54 4.72 4.94
C VAL A 111 -1.70 3.80 5.29
N LYS A 112 -2.07 2.93 4.35
CA LYS A 112 -3.12 1.93 4.55
C LYS A 112 -2.79 0.64 3.82
N GLY A 113 -2.67 -0.43 4.59
CA GLY A 113 -2.30 -1.77 4.10
C GLY A 113 -0.79 -2.00 4.12
N ALA A 114 -0.41 -3.24 3.90
CA ALA A 114 0.98 -3.66 3.80
C ALA A 114 1.47 -3.61 2.35
N LEU A 115 2.77 -3.44 2.17
CA LEU A 115 3.40 -3.47 0.85
C LEU A 115 3.74 -4.89 0.42
N GLY A 116 3.90 -5.80 1.37
CA GLY A 116 4.23 -7.20 1.16
C GLY A 116 3.54 -8.15 2.14
N VAL A 117 3.93 -9.42 2.07
CA VAL A 117 3.49 -10.50 2.99
C VAL A 117 4.29 -10.39 4.29
N PHE A 118 4.04 -9.32 5.03
CA PHE A 118 4.81 -8.94 6.23
C PHE A 118 4.75 -9.96 7.36
N GLU A 119 3.86 -10.95 7.32
CA GLU A 119 3.84 -12.07 8.25
C GLU A 119 5.04 -13.01 8.11
N ASP A 120 5.70 -13.00 6.96
CA ASP A 120 6.97 -13.65 6.71
C ASP A 120 8.08 -12.59 6.78
N GLU A 121 9.00 -12.75 7.74
CA GLU A 121 10.12 -11.81 7.95
C GLU A 121 10.94 -11.57 6.68
N ARG A 122 10.99 -12.53 5.76
CA ARG A 122 11.69 -12.38 4.48
C ARG A 122 11.04 -11.35 3.56
N PHE A 123 9.74 -11.09 3.74
CA PHE A 123 8.94 -10.24 2.85
C PHE A 123 8.25 -9.09 3.62
N ALA A 124 8.88 -8.66 4.72
CA ALA A 124 8.42 -7.56 5.55
C ALA A 124 9.12 -6.23 5.24
N ASP A 125 10.27 -6.27 4.55
CA ASP A 125 11.17 -5.12 4.39
C ASP A 125 10.49 -3.92 3.73
N GLY A 126 9.61 -4.14 2.75
CA GLY A 126 8.85 -3.08 2.11
C GLY A 126 7.90 -2.37 3.10
N THR A 127 7.15 -3.15 3.86
CA THR A 127 6.21 -2.62 4.85
C THR A 127 6.95 -1.93 6.00
N VAL A 128 7.98 -2.56 6.54
CA VAL A 128 8.76 -2.03 7.67
C VAL A 128 9.52 -0.78 7.25
N GLY A 129 10.21 -0.80 6.11
CA GLY A 129 10.99 0.33 5.64
C GLY A 129 10.14 1.60 5.40
N VAL A 130 8.94 1.44 4.85
CA VAL A 130 8.01 2.56 4.69
C VAL A 130 7.49 3.06 6.04
N LEU A 131 7.17 2.17 6.98
CA LEU A 131 6.73 2.56 8.32
C LEU A 131 7.86 3.26 9.10
N ASP A 132 9.10 2.77 9.01
CA ASP A 132 10.28 3.40 9.60
C ASP A 132 10.50 4.82 9.03
N ALA A 133 10.45 4.97 7.71
CA ALA A 133 10.59 6.27 7.07
C ALA A 133 9.52 7.27 7.53
N ILE A 134 8.29 6.82 7.75
CA ILE A 134 7.20 7.64 8.28
C ILE A 134 7.45 7.99 9.75
N ALA A 135 7.83 7.02 10.58
CA ALA A 135 8.08 7.20 12.01
C ALA A 135 9.24 8.17 12.29
N GLU A 136 10.24 8.20 11.40
CA GLU A 136 11.39 9.11 11.49
C GLU A 136 11.12 10.53 10.97
N THR A 137 9.92 10.81 10.48
CA THR A 137 9.58 12.09 9.84
C THR A 137 8.69 12.92 10.76
N ASP A 138 8.97 14.24 10.89
CA ASP A 138 8.18 15.18 11.71
C ASP A 138 6.83 15.58 11.03
N CYS A 139 6.34 14.80 10.06
CA CYS A 139 5.07 15.07 9.39
C CYS A 139 3.87 14.55 10.20
N PHE A 140 2.67 15.01 9.87
CA PHE A 140 1.46 14.34 10.37
C PHE A 140 1.34 12.96 9.73
N SER A 141 1.37 11.91 10.54
CA SER A 141 1.32 10.53 10.08
C SER A 141 0.04 9.81 10.52
N GLY A 142 -0.75 9.40 9.53
CA GLY A 142 -1.94 8.59 9.75
C GLY A 142 -1.74 7.16 9.29
N VAL A 143 -1.90 6.20 10.19
CA VAL A 143 -1.83 4.77 9.87
C VAL A 143 -3.23 4.17 9.96
N GLY A 144 -3.67 3.51 8.90
CA GLY A 144 -4.99 2.91 8.81
C GLY A 144 -4.99 1.44 8.41
N GLY A 145 -5.81 0.65 9.10
CA GLY A 145 -6.04 -0.75 8.79
C GLY A 145 -5.37 -1.72 9.75
N GLY A 146 -6.01 -2.88 9.94
CA GLY A 146 -5.56 -3.89 10.90
C GLY A 146 -4.19 -4.48 10.57
N ASP A 147 -3.89 -4.67 9.29
CA ASP A 147 -2.60 -5.25 8.86
C ASP A 147 -1.45 -4.30 9.16
N THR A 148 -1.62 -3.00 8.86
CA THR A 148 -0.60 -1.99 9.13
C THR A 148 -0.37 -1.83 10.64
N SER A 149 -1.45 -1.76 11.43
CA SER A 149 -1.34 -1.71 12.90
C SER A 149 -0.67 -2.97 13.48
N ARG A 150 -0.93 -4.14 12.87
CA ARG A 150 -0.29 -5.39 13.27
C ARG A 150 1.21 -5.39 12.95
N ALA A 151 1.60 -4.88 11.78
CA ALA A 151 3.01 -4.77 11.37
C ALA A 151 3.79 -3.88 12.35
N ILE A 152 3.25 -2.74 12.78
CA ILE A 152 3.84 -1.89 13.81
C ILE A 152 4.22 -2.72 15.05
N GLY A 153 3.26 -3.48 15.59
CA GLY A 153 3.50 -4.29 16.79
C GLY A 153 4.47 -5.46 16.58
N MET A 154 4.51 -6.04 15.37
CA MET A 154 5.37 -7.19 15.07
C MET A 154 6.83 -6.80 14.90
N TYR A 155 7.11 -5.63 14.37
CA TYR A 155 8.47 -5.21 13.99
C TYR A 155 9.08 -4.17 14.92
N GLY A 156 8.50 -3.99 16.12
CA GLY A 156 9.11 -3.23 17.21
C GLY A 156 8.95 -1.72 17.10
N LEU A 157 8.09 -1.25 16.20
CA LEU A 157 7.64 0.13 16.16
C LEU A 157 6.62 0.38 17.27
N SER A 158 6.47 1.64 17.69
CA SER A 158 5.45 2.06 18.63
C SER A 158 4.31 2.78 17.92
N GLU A 159 3.08 2.58 18.36
CA GLU A 159 1.97 3.42 17.89
C GLU A 159 2.19 4.91 18.22
N ASP A 160 2.99 5.21 19.24
CA ASP A 160 3.37 6.58 19.64
C ASP A 160 4.35 7.25 18.65
N ASP A 161 4.97 6.49 17.74
CA ASP A 161 5.82 7.01 16.66
C ASP A 161 4.99 7.64 15.52
N PHE A 162 3.66 7.47 15.55
CA PHE A 162 2.73 7.99 14.56
C PHE A 162 1.74 8.96 15.17
N SER A 163 1.33 9.98 14.43
CA SER A 163 0.34 10.96 14.89
C SER A 163 -1.03 10.35 15.16
N HIS A 164 -1.41 9.32 14.40
CA HIS A 164 -2.67 8.61 14.58
C HIS A 164 -2.61 7.19 14.00
N VAL A 165 -2.96 6.19 14.80
CA VAL A 165 -3.09 4.79 14.37
C VAL A 165 -4.55 4.35 14.50
N SER A 166 -5.11 3.80 13.44
CA SER A 166 -6.50 3.33 13.38
C SER A 166 -6.58 1.92 12.81
N ILE A 167 -7.27 1.04 13.50
CA ILE A 167 -7.61 -0.30 12.98
C ILE A 167 -8.68 -0.23 11.85
N ALA A 168 -9.33 0.93 11.68
CA ALA A 168 -10.34 1.12 10.65
C ALA A 168 -9.67 1.42 9.30
N GLY A 169 -9.68 0.47 8.36
CA GLY A 169 -9.18 0.68 6.99
C GLY A 169 -10.17 1.44 6.11
N GLY A 170 -11.30 0.81 5.79
CA GLY A 170 -12.29 1.38 4.86
C GLY A 170 -12.99 2.63 5.38
N ALA A 171 -13.36 2.67 6.66
CA ALA A 171 -13.99 3.85 7.26
C ALA A 171 -13.04 5.06 7.30
N TYR A 172 -11.75 4.80 7.49
CA TYR A 172 -10.75 5.87 7.49
C TYR A 172 -10.61 6.49 6.08
N ILE A 173 -10.54 5.68 5.03
CA ILE A 173 -10.54 6.21 3.65
C ILE A 173 -11.80 7.02 3.36
N ARG A 174 -12.98 6.54 3.76
CA ARG A 174 -14.23 7.30 3.61
C ARG A 174 -14.18 8.64 4.34
N ALA A 175 -13.62 8.69 5.54
CA ALA A 175 -13.44 9.94 6.27
C ALA A 175 -12.54 10.92 5.50
N LEU A 176 -11.43 10.45 4.94
CA LEU A 176 -10.51 11.26 4.14
C LEU A 176 -11.17 11.78 2.85
N THR A 177 -12.01 10.97 2.21
CA THR A 177 -12.75 11.36 1.00
C THR A 177 -13.98 12.23 1.29
N GLY A 178 -14.35 12.40 2.57
CA GLY A 178 -15.55 13.14 2.96
C GLY A 178 -16.84 12.38 2.72
N GLU A 179 -16.75 11.06 2.51
CA GLU A 179 -17.92 10.19 2.37
C GLU A 179 -18.62 9.99 3.72
N PRO A 180 -19.96 9.78 3.70
CA PRO A 180 -20.70 9.52 4.93
C PRO A 180 -20.23 8.26 5.65
N LEU A 181 -20.20 8.34 6.98
CA LEU A 181 -19.89 7.22 7.87
C LEU A 181 -21.17 6.72 8.54
N PRO A 182 -21.84 5.68 8.02
CA PRO A 182 -23.16 5.27 8.47
C PRO A 182 -23.27 4.96 9.96
N ALA A 183 -22.20 4.43 10.56
CA ALA A 183 -22.16 4.14 11.99
C ALA A 183 -22.12 5.43 12.84
N VAL A 184 -21.37 6.45 12.39
CA VAL A 184 -21.30 7.76 13.04
C VAL A 184 -22.64 8.48 12.92
N GLU A 185 -23.24 8.51 11.73
CA GLU A 185 -24.55 9.10 11.50
C GLU A 185 -25.65 8.46 12.36
N ALA A 186 -25.60 7.12 12.52
CA ALA A 186 -26.54 6.41 13.37
C ALA A 186 -26.37 6.78 14.86
N LEU A 187 -25.14 6.95 15.33
CA LEU A 187 -24.85 7.38 16.69
C LEU A 187 -25.30 8.83 16.93
N GLU A 188 -25.04 9.74 15.99
CA GLU A 188 -25.49 11.13 16.05
C GLU A 188 -27.02 11.21 16.07
N ALA A 189 -27.70 10.44 15.21
CA ALA A 189 -29.17 10.38 15.20
C ALA A 189 -29.74 9.80 16.50
N ALA A 190 -29.03 8.90 17.16
CA ALA A 190 -29.43 8.36 18.45
C ALA A 190 -29.22 9.36 19.61
N ALA A 191 -28.13 10.13 19.55
CA ALA A 191 -27.80 11.14 20.56
C ALA A 191 -28.75 12.36 20.52
N ASN A 192 -29.37 12.62 19.39
CA ASN A 192 -30.30 13.75 19.17
C ASN A 192 -31.79 13.38 19.41
N ARG A 193 -32.06 12.18 19.98
CA ARG A 193 -33.42 11.75 20.41
C ARG A 193 -33.65 11.99 21.89
#